data_14af800d62821598d3fcdea7f9fafba3
#
_entry.id   14af800d62821598d3fcdea7f9fafba3
#
_cell.length_a   1.000
_cell.length_b   1.000
_cell.length_c   1.000
_cell.angle_alpha   90.00
_cell.angle_beta   90.00
_cell.angle_gamma   90.00
#
_symmetry.space_group_name_H-M   'P 1'
#
loop_
_entity.id
_entity.type
_entity.pdbx_description
1 polymer ?
#
loop_
_entity_poly.entity_id
_entity_poly.type
_entity_poly.pdbx_seq_one_letter_code
_entity_poly.pdbx_strand_id
1 'polypeptide(L)'
;SVTTFDRNDRALFGYKMYIVRSDSMSATDFKAGDLILVRSVDPATLQEGDIIAYTSQDTASFGETVTHKIRSLTTDADGQPAFITYGTTTDTDDEMPVTYPYVLGKYEKCLSGVGNFFQFLKTTPGYILCIFLPFFLLILMEGINCIRLFKRYKSEEQREIQAQQANLERQREENQRMMQELMEMKARLEEKEKTPEEPPQA
;
A
#
# COMPACT_ATOMS: atom_id res chain seq x y z
N SER A 1 16.37 25.77 2.91
CA SER A 1 15.18 25.81 3.78
C SER A 1 14.49 24.47 3.82
N VAL A 2 13.80 24.17 4.89
CA VAL A 2 13.02 22.93 5.08
C VAL A 2 11.59 23.29 5.45
N THR A 3 10.64 22.41 5.13
CA THR A 3 9.26 22.54 5.61
C THR A 3 8.93 21.46 6.60
N THR A 4 8.26 21.83 7.69
CA THR A 4 7.72 20.88 8.67
C THR A 4 6.62 20.02 8.04
N PHE A 5 6.64 18.76 8.35
CA PHE A 5 5.59 17.82 7.94
C PHE A 5 4.26 18.08 8.68
N ASP A 6 4.35 18.69 9.86
CA ASP A 6 3.20 19.03 10.69
C ASP A 6 3.29 20.48 11.16
N ARG A 7 2.19 21.23 11.04
CA ARG A 7 2.05 22.61 11.55
C ARG A 7 2.04 22.67 13.09
N ASN A 8 1.85 21.54 13.73
CA ASN A 8 1.83 21.44 15.18
C ASN A 8 3.17 20.85 15.61
N ASP A 9 3.93 21.57 16.38
CA ASP A 9 5.27 21.31 16.95
C ASP A 9 5.38 19.99 17.75
N ARG A 10 4.64 18.96 17.34
CA ARG A 10 4.57 17.67 17.99
C ARG A 10 5.69 16.78 17.48
N ALA A 11 6.64 16.55 18.36
CA ALA A 11 7.63 15.51 18.14
C ALA A 11 6.94 14.14 18.14
N LEU A 12 7.05 13.40 17.05
CA LEU A 12 6.64 12.01 16.98
C LEU A 12 7.80 11.15 17.55
N PHE A 13 7.57 10.49 18.68
CA PHE A 13 8.62 9.73 19.41
C PHE A 13 9.86 10.55 19.77
N GLY A 14 9.72 11.87 20.04
CA GLY A 14 10.85 12.75 20.37
C GLY A 14 11.60 13.34 19.16
N TYR A 15 11.14 13.04 17.94
CA TYR A 15 11.73 13.55 16.70
C TYR A 15 10.79 14.50 15.97
N LYS A 16 11.35 15.58 15.47
CA LYS A 16 10.70 16.46 14.48
C LYS A 16 11.14 16.03 13.08
N MET A 17 10.22 15.99 12.12
CA MET A 17 10.47 15.58 10.75
C MET A 17 10.43 16.78 9.82
N TYR A 18 11.47 16.96 9.00
CA TYR A 18 11.54 18.04 8.03
C TYR A 18 11.87 17.50 6.64
N ILE A 19 11.21 18.06 5.61
CA ILE A 19 11.54 17.80 4.20
C ILE A 19 12.53 18.86 3.74
N VAL A 20 13.69 18.43 3.27
CA VAL A 20 14.74 19.28 2.75
C VAL A 20 14.30 19.90 1.44
N ARG A 21 14.44 21.22 1.31
CA ARG A 21 14.02 21.98 0.10
C ARG A 21 15.17 22.56 -0.72
N SER A 22 16.37 22.61 -0.15
CA SER A 22 17.58 23.16 -0.81
C SER A 22 18.72 22.18 -0.76
N ASP A 23 19.67 22.35 -1.65
CA ASP A 23 20.88 21.50 -1.74
C ASP A 23 22.07 22.07 -0.96
N SER A 24 21.83 22.97 -0.01
CA SER A 24 22.90 23.60 0.80
C SER A 24 23.77 22.63 1.58
N MET A 25 23.26 21.42 1.87
CA MET A 25 23.95 20.35 2.60
C MET A 25 24.30 19.16 1.70
N SER A 26 24.07 19.26 0.38
CA SER A 26 24.18 18.11 -0.52
C SER A 26 25.61 17.60 -0.77
N ALA A 27 26.61 18.38 -0.40
CA ALA A 27 28.00 17.96 -0.58
C ALA A 27 28.41 16.79 0.32
N THR A 28 27.86 16.69 1.54
CA THR A 28 28.29 15.67 2.52
C THR A 28 27.16 14.90 3.18
N ASP A 29 25.92 15.47 3.29
CA ASP A 29 24.91 14.92 4.19
C ASP A 29 23.58 14.55 3.52
N PHE A 30 22.77 15.50 3.08
CA PHE A 30 21.44 15.29 2.50
C PHE A 30 21.12 16.34 1.43
N LYS A 31 20.19 16.02 0.55
CA LYS A 31 19.80 16.86 -0.59
C LYS A 31 18.32 17.19 -0.59
N ALA A 32 17.93 18.10 -1.48
CA ALA A 32 16.53 18.46 -1.69
C ALA A 32 15.68 17.21 -1.99
N GLY A 33 14.54 17.09 -1.33
CA GLY A 33 13.64 15.95 -1.42
C GLY A 33 13.88 14.82 -0.41
N ASP A 34 14.91 14.94 0.43
CA ASP A 34 15.13 14.01 1.53
C ASP A 34 14.29 14.40 2.75
N LEU A 35 13.96 13.41 3.58
CA LEU A 35 13.31 13.59 4.88
C LEU A 35 14.36 13.43 5.97
N ILE A 36 14.52 14.46 6.83
CA ILE A 36 15.44 14.42 7.95
C ILE A 36 14.71 14.31 9.28
N LEU A 37 15.31 13.57 10.19
CA LEU A 37 14.87 13.43 11.58
C LEU A 37 15.76 14.30 12.46
N VAL A 38 15.13 15.19 13.22
CA VAL A 38 15.76 16.13 14.12
C VAL A 38 15.28 15.86 15.54
N ARG A 39 16.21 15.61 16.45
CA ARG A 39 15.90 15.42 17.87
C ARG A 39 16.03 16.75 18.62
N SER A 40 15.05 17.06 19.46
CA SER A 40 15.17 18.19 20.38
C SER A 40 16.26 17.88 21.42
N VAL A 41 17.23 18.75 21.54
CA VAL A 41 18.36 18.63 22.46
C VAL A 41 18.58 19.97 23.17
N ASP A 42 19.27 19.94 24.30
CA ASP A 42 19.75 21.17 24.94
C ASP A 42 20.84 21.79 24.06
N PRO A 43 20.68 23.03 23.58
CA PRO A 43 21.67 23.70 22.74
C PRO A 43 23.06 23.78 23.38
N ALA A 44 23.14 23.83 24.71
CA ALA A 44 24.43 23.86 25.44
C ALA A 44 25.27 22.57 25.25
N THR A 45 24.66 21.47 24.78
CA THR A 45 25.34 20.20 24.53
C THR A 45 25.87 20.05 23.11
N LEU A 46 25.56 21.00 22.24
CA LEU A 46 25.95 20.96 20.83
C LEU A 46 27.44 21.35 20.67
N GLN A 47 28.06 20.74 19.67
CA GLN A 47 29.48 20.88 19.39
C GLN A 47 29.76 21.26 17.94
N GLU A 48 30.96 21.70 17.64
CA GLU A 48 31.45 21.90 16.29
C GLU A 48 31.32 20.61 15.47
N GLY A 49 30.85 20.76 14.23
CA GLY A 49 30.56 19.64 13.33
C GLY A 49 29.17 19.04 13.47
N ASP A 50 28.40 19.37 14.52
CA ASP A 50 26.99 18.96 14.61
C ASP A 50 26.15 19.68 13.58
N ILE A 51 25.13 18.97 13.05
CA ILE A 51 24.15 19.55 12.14
C ILE A 51 22.91 19.87 12.95
N ILE A 52 22.46 21.13 12.88
CA ILE A 52 21.31 21.63 13.63
C ILE A 52 20.22 22.14 12.68
N ALA A 53 18.97 21.94 13.09
CA ALA A 53 17.84 22.67 12.54
C ALA A 53 17.53 23.86 13.42
N TYR A 54 17.34 25.01 12.82
CA TYR A 54 17.08 26.27 13.53
C TYR A 54 16.14 27.18 12.71
N THR A 55 15.52 28.15 13.38
CA THR A 55 14.76 29.21 12.73
C THR A 55 15.71 30.31 12.30
N SER A 56 15.81 30.54 10.99
CA SER A 56 16.73 31.56 10.44
C SER A 56 16.31 32.97 10.80
N GLN A 57 17.31 33.79 11.11
CA GLN A 57 17.18 35.22 11.30
C GLN A 57 17.80 36.04 10.17
N ASP A 58 18.40 35.37 9.19
CA ASP A 58 18.94 36.02 8.00
C ASP A 58 17.85 36.67 7.17
N THR A 59 18.14 37.85 6.59
CA THR A 59 17.18 38.62 5.82
C THR A 59 16.57 37.83 4.66
N ALA A 60 17.36 36.98 4.03
CA ALA A 60 16.94 36.20 2.85
C ALA A 60 16.04 34.99 3.23
N SER A 61 16.10 34.48 4.46
CA SER A 61 15.39 33.27 4.92
C SER A 61 14.71 33.48 6.28
N PHE A 62 14.34 34.70 6.61
CA PHE A 62 13.78 35.06 7.92
C PHE A 62 12.54 34.22 8.26
N GLY A 63 12.58 33.59 9.45
CA GLY A 63 11.50 32.75 9.94
C GLY A 63 11.41 31.37 9.29
N GLU A 64 12.25 31.07 8.31
CA GLU A 64 12.32 29.72 7.72
C GLU A 64 13.12 28.77 8.61
N THR A 65 12.77 27.50 8.60
CA THR A 65 13.60 26.48 9.20
C THR A 65 14.74 26.15 8.25
N VAL A 66 15.96 26.32 8.73
CA VAL A 66 17.20 25.99 8.03
C VAL A 66 17.91 24.86 8.76
N THR A 67 18.67 24.05 8.01
CA THR A 67 19.47 22.97 8.59
C THR A 67 20.88 23.10 8.04
N HIS A 68 21.80 23.47 8.90
CA HIS A 68 23.22 23.70 8.58
C HIS A 68 24.14 23.09 9.64
N LYS A 69 25.42 23.02 9.32
CA LYS A 69 26.44 22.45 10.18
C LYS A 69 27.09 23.55 11.04
N ILE A 70 27.34 23.25 12.32
CA ILE A 70 28.04 24.15 13.21
C ILE A 70 29.52 24.20 12.82
N ARG A 71 30.00 25.38 12.49
CA ARG A 71 31.44 25.64 12.26
C ARG A 71 32.18 25.91 13.55
N SER A 72 31.63 26.78 14.38
CA SER A 72 32.23 27.16 15.68
C SER A 72 31.20 27.71 16.65
N LEU A 73 31.54 27.67 17.92
CA LEU A 73 30.79 28.32 18.99
C LEU A 73 31.20 29.78 19.07
N THR A 74 30.25 30.68 19.31
CA THR A 74 30.48 32.13 19.42
C THR A 74 29.50 32.75 20.42
N THR A 75 29.51 34.06 20.51
CA THR A 75 28.49 34.85 21.20
C THR A 75 27.90 35.88 20.22
N ASP A 76 26.63 36.19 20.38
CA ASP A 76 26.00 37.27 19.63
C ASP A 76 26.41 38.67 20.11
N ALA A 77 25.84 39.71 19.55
CA ALA A 77 26.13 41.10 19.91
C ALA A 77 25.74 41.46 21.34
N ASP A 78 24.81 40.71 21.95
CA ASP A 78 24.36 40.88 23.33
C ASP A 78 25.12 39.97 24.33
N GLY A 79 26.15 39.25 23.87
CA GLY A 79 26.95 38.33 24.66
C GLY A 79 26.27 36.99 24.96
N GLN A 80 25.15 36.67 24.26
CA GLN A 80 24.47 35.38 24.40
C GLN A 80 25.22 34.29 23.62
N PRO A 81 25.24 33.06 24.14
CA PRO A 81 25.82 31.93 23.40
C PRO A 81 25.13 31.70 22.05
N ALA A 82 25.93 31.51 21.02
CA ALA A 82 25.47 31.35 19.65
C ALA A 82 26.40 30.40 18.88
N PHE A 83 25.93 29.98 17.69
CA PHE A 83 26.67 29.14 16.75
C PHE A 83 26.88 29.88 15.43
N ILE A 84 28.09 29.81 14.88
CA ILE A 84 28.29 30.10 13.45
C ILE A 84 28.00 28.81 12.71
N THR A 85 27.07 28.89 11.74
CA THR A 85 26.63 27.76 10.90
C THR A 85 26.98 27.99 9.44
N TYR A 86 27.06 26.90 8.67
CA TYR A 86 27.36 26.95 7.24
C TYR A 86 26.72 25.81 6.49
N GLY A 87 26.41 26.06 5.19
CA GLY A 87 25.99 25.02 4.26
C GLY A 87 27.20 24.30 3.65
N THR A 88 27.22 22.97 3.66
CA THR A 88 28.36 22.18 3.21
C THR A 88 28.64 22.28 1.70
N THR A 89 27.66 22.73 0.90
CA THR A 89 27.80 22.87 -0.56
C THR A 89 28.59 24.13 -0.93
N THR A 90 28.36 25.24 -0.24
CA THR A 90 29.03 26.50 -0.53
C THR A 90 30.23 26.75 0.37
N ASP A 91 30.30 26.07 1.50
CA ASP A 91 31.27 26.25 2.57
C ASP A 91 31.37 27.71 3.08
N THR A 92 30.24 28.45 2.93
CA THR A 92 30.15 29.86 3.35
C THR A 92 29.34 29.93 4.64
N ASP A 93 29.81 30.74 5.59
CA ASP A 93 29.13 30.98 6.85
C ASP A 93 27.83 31.73 6.64
N ASP A 94 26.83 31.43 7.45
CA ASP A 94 25.57 32.15 7.51
C ASP A 94 25.80 33.58 8.05
N GLU A 95 25.02 34.56 7.58
CA GLU A 95 25.20 35.96 7.91
C GLU A 95 25.01 36.25 9.41
N MET A 96 24.04 35.56 10.01
CA MET A 96 23.68 35.79 11.41
C MET A 96 24.00 34.57 12.27
N PRO A 97 24.67 34.77 13.44
CA PRO A 97 24.87 33.68 14.41
C PRO A 97 23.52 33.14 14.92
N VAL A 98 23.43 31.83 15.09
CA VAL A 98 22.24 31.16 15.60
C VAL A 98 22.30 31.10 17.10
N THR A 99 21.47 31.89 17.79
CA THR A 99 21.38 31.85 19.27
C THR A 99 20.53 30.67 19.75
N TYR A 100 20.74 30.22 20.98
CA TYR A 100 20.13 29.04 21.55
C TYR A 100 18.58 28.96 21.45
N PRO A 101 17.81 30.05 21.66
CA PRO A 101 16.35 30.03 21.54
C PRO A 101 15.82 29.68 20.13
N TYR A 102 16.63 29.86 19.09
CA TYR A 102 16.23 29.57 17.70
C TYR A 102 16.61 28.16 17.26
N VAL A 103 17.33 27.39 18.06
CA VAL A 103 17.70 26.01 17.79
C VAL A 103 16.48 25.12 18.01
N LEU A 104 16.07 24.40 16.97
CA LEU A 104 14.94 23.45 16.99
C LEU A 104 15.37 22.05 17.38
N GLY A 105 16.64 21.71 17.16
CA GLY A 105 17.24 20.43 17.54
C GLY A 105 18.42 20.02 16.67
N LYS A 106 18.98 18.85 16.98
CA LYS A 106 20.12 18.24 16.30
C LYS A 106 19.63 17.22 15.26
N TYR A 107 20.21 17.26 14.07
CA TYR A 107 20.02 16.23 13.05
C TYR A 107 20.55 14.87 13.51
N GLU A 108 19.80 13.81 13.27
CA GLU A 108 20.24 12.45 13.60
C GLU A 108 20.27 11.52 12.41
N LYS A 109 19.28 11.61 11.52
CA LYS A 109 19.14 10.66 10.42
C LYS A 109 18.45 11.27 9.20
N CYS A 110 18.90 10.84 8.03
CA CYS A 110 18.27 11.13 6.74
C CYS A 110 17.57 9.88 6.18
N LEU A 111 16.38 10.08 5.65
CA LEU A 111 15.62 9.11 4.87
C LEU A 111 15.54 9.60 3.43
N SER A 112 16.52 9.19 2.63
CA SER A 112 16.67 9.65 1.24
C SER A 112 15.46 9.28 0.39
N GLY A 113 14.97 10.22 -0.41
CA GLY A 113 13.86 10.06 -1.36
C GLY A 113 12.47 10.00 -0.74
N VAL A 114 12.34 9.78 0.57
CA VAL A 114 11.03 9.71 1.26
C VAL A 114 10.30 11.03 1.21
N GLY A 115 11.01 12.15 1.32
CA GLY A 115 10.43 13.49 1.21
C GLY A 115 9.82 13.74 -0.18
N ASN A 116 10.45 13.26 -1.26
CA ASN A 116 9.91 13.34 -2.61
C ASN A 116 8.60 12.56 -2.77
N PHE A 117 8.50 11.37 -2.16
CA PHE A 117 7.26 10.60 -2.12
C PHE A 117 6.14 11.37 -1.44
N PHE A 118 6.39 11.99 -0.29
CA PHE A 118 5.40 12.82 0.41
C PHE A 118 5.05 14.10 -0.37
N GLN A 119 6.03 14.70 -1.05
CA GLN A 119 5.74 15.84 -1.96
C GLN A 119 4.85 15.41 -3.12
N PHE A 120 5.11 14.25 -3.74
CA PHE A 120 4.25 13.69 -4.78
C PHE A 120 2.82 13.47 -4.30
N LEU A 121 2.62 12.91 -3.09
CA LEU A 121 1.29 12.71 -2.50
C LEU A 121 0.51 14.02 -2.31
N LYS A 122 1.18 15.15 -2.13
CA LYS A 122 0.56 16.48 -2.01
C LYS A 122 0.16 17.08 -3.36
N THR A 123 0.64 16.53 -4.47
CA THR A 123 0.23 16.97 -5.82
C THR A 123 -1.14 16.40 -6.16
N THR A 124 -1.88 17.12 -7.02
CA THR A 124 -3.20 16.66 -7.49
C THR A 124 -3.16 15.24 -8.08
N PRO A 125 -2.22 14.89 -8.99
CA PRO A 125 -2.13 13.53 -9.51
C PRO A 125 -1.77 12.49 -8.43
N GLY A 126 -0.88 12.81 -7.49
CA GLY A 126 -0.52 11.92 -6.39
C GLY A 126 -1.68 11.63 -5.44
N TYR A 127 -2.44 12.66 -5.09
CA TYR A 127 -3.64 12.53 -4.27
C TYR A 127 -4.71 11.66 -4.96
N ILE A 128 -4.98 11.94 -6.24
CA ILE A 128 -5.94 11.16 -7.04
C ILE A 128 -5.48 9.69 -7.10
N LEU A 129 -4.23 9.44 -7.44
CA LEU A 129 -3.68 8.07 -7.54
C LEU A 129 -3.80 7.32 -6.21
N CYS A 130 -3.47 7.97 -5.10
CA CYS A 130 -3.50 7.37 -3.76
C CYS A 130 -4.92 6.97 -3.33
N ILE A 131 -5.93 7.74 -3.74
CA ILE A 131 -7.33 7.42 -3.46
C ILE A 131 -7.86 6.37 -4.44
N PHE A 132 -7.67 6.56 -5.74
CA PHE A 132 -8.27 5.68 -6.75
C PHE A 132 -7.62 4.30 -6.82
N LEU A 133 -6.30 4.19 -6.56
CA LEU A 133 -5.60 2.90 -6.63
C LEU A 133 -6.19 1.83 -5.72
N PRO A 134 -6.41 2.07 -4.40
CA PRO A 134 -7.02 1.07 -3.53
C PRO A 134 -8.46 0.73 -3.93
N PHE A 135 -9.26 1.71 -4.35
CA PHE A 135 -10.63 1.47 -4.84
C PHE A 135 -10.63 0.66 -6.13
N PHE A 136 -9.73 0.95 -7.05
CA PHE A 136 -9.60 0.19 -8.30
C PHE A 136 -9.20 -1.27 -8.04
N LEU A 137 -8.28 -1.51 -7.10
CA LEU A 137 -7.91 -2.87 -6.68
C LEU A 137 -9.08 -3.63 -6.05
N LEU A 138 -9.89 -2.96 -5.22
CA LEU A 138 -11.10 -3.56 -4.66
C LEU A 138 -12.10 -3.94 -5.75
N ILE A 139 -12.36 -3.05 -6.71
CA ILE A 139 -13.26 -3.33 -7.84
C ILE A 139 -12.76 -4.50 -8.67
N LEU A 140 -11.45 -4.58 -8.94
CA LEU A 140 -10.85 -5.71 -9.66
C LEU A 140 -11.01 -7.03 -8.89
N MET A 141 -10.77 -7.02 -7.58
CA MET A 141 -10.97 -8.21 -6.74
C MET A 141 -12.43 -8.69 -6.75
N GLU A 142 -13.38 -7.77 -6.57
CA GLU A 142 -14.81 -8.09 -6.63
C GLU A 142 -15.23 -8.56 -8.02
N GLY A 143 -14.71 -7.95 -9.09
CA GLY A 143 -14.94 -8.40 -10.45
C GLY A 143 -14.45 -9.84 -10.70
N ILE A 144 -13.26 -10.17 -10.23
CA ILE A 144 -12.70 -11.55 -10.33
C ILE A 144 -13.55 -12.52 -9.51
N ASN A 145 -13.98 -12.16 -8.32
CA ASN A 145 -14.85 -13.00 -7.48
C ASN A 145 -16.21 -13.23 -8.15
N CYS A 146 -16.80 -12.20 -8.74
CA CYS A 146 -18.06 -12.31 -9.50
C CYS A 146 -17.93 -13.27 -10.68
N ILE A 147 -16.86 -13.17 -11.48
CA ILE A 147 -16.60 -14.08 -12.61
C ILE A 147 -16.42 -15.52 -12.12
N ARG A 148 -15.69 -15.74 -11.01
CA ARG A 148 -15.51 -17.07 -10.42
C ARG A 148 -16.83 -17.66 -9.96
N LEU A 149 -17.66 -16.87 -9.30
CA LEU A 149 -18.98 -17.28 -8.83
C LEU A 149 -19.89 -17.64 -10.02
N PHE A 150 -19.93 -16.80 -11.06
CA PHE A 150 -20.70 -17.06 -12.27
C PHE A 150 -20.28 -18.37 -12.99
N LYS A 151 -18.97 -18.64 -13.07
CA LYS A 151 -18.46 -19.90 -13.61
C LYS A 151 -18.89 -21.11 -12.77
N ARG A 152 -18.94 -21.00 -11.45
CA ARG A 152 -19.43 -22.07 -10.56
C ARG A 152 -20.92 -22.33 -10.80
N TYR A 153 -21.75 -21.29 -10.80
CA TYR A 153 -23.19 -21.43 -11.09
C TYR A 153 -23.44 -22.12 -12.42
N LYS A 154 -22.77 -21.70 -13.47
CA LYS A 154 -22.91 -22.31 -14.79
C LYS A 154 -22.47 -23.79 -14.81
N SER A 155 -21.44 -24.15 -14.05
CA SER A 155 -20.97 -25.55 -13.96
C SER A 155 -21.91 -26.42 -13.16
N GLU A 156 -22.55 -25.89 -12.12
CA GLU A 156 -23.55 -26.61 -11.32
C GLU A 156 -24.83 -26.85 -12.13
N GLU A 157 -25.33 -25.83 -12.83
CA GLU A 157 -26.48 -25.98 -13.73
C GLU A 157 -26.24 -27.03 -14.83
N GLN A 158 -25.04 -27.02 -15.43
CA GLN A 158 -24.70 -28.05 -16.42
C GLN A 158 -24.64 -29.46 -15.83
N ARG A 159 -24.15 -29.62 -14.61
CA ARG A 159 -24.13 -30.91 -13.90
C ARG A 159 -25.53 -31.42 -13.59
N GLU A 160 -26.44 -30.53 -13.18
CA GLU A 160 -27.84 -30.91 -12.92
C GLU A 160 -28.56 -31.35 -14.21
N ILE A 161 -28.37 -30.61 -15.31
CA ILE A 161 -28.94 -31.00 -16.61
C ILE A 161 -28.39 -32.34 -17.09
N GLN A 162 -27.08 -32.59 -16.95
CA GLN A 162 -26.48 -33.88 -17.30
C GLN A 162 -26.98 -35.01 -16.40
N ALA A 163 -27.15 -34.76 -15.10
CA ALA A 163 -27.72 -35.77 -14.18
C ALA A 163 -29.18 -36.10 -14.51
N GLN A 164 -29.98 -35.10 -14.88
CA GLN A 164 -31.36 -35.33 -15.32
C GLN A 164 -31.42 -36.12 -16.64
N GLN A 165 -30.58 -35.80 -17.62
CA GLN A 165 -30.48 -36.53 -18.87
C GLN A 165 -30.07 -37.98 -18.65
N ALA A 166 -29.08 -38.25 -17.81
CA ALA A 166 -28.64 -39.60 -17.46
C ALA A 166 -29.75 -40.42 -16.77
N ASN A 167 -30.53 -39.80 -15.88
CA ASN A 167 -31.68 -40.45 -15.25
C ASN A 167 -32.79 -40.77 -16.27
N LEU A 168 -33.03 -39.86 -17.17
CA LEU A 168 -34.04 -40.09 -18.23
C LEU A 168 -33.64 -41.22 -19.19
N GLU A 169 -32.37 -41.31 -19.53
CA GLU A 169 -31.81 -42.43 -20.33
C GLU A 169 -31.95 -43.76 -19.62
N ARG A 170 -31.62 -43.83 -18.31
CA ARG A 170 -31.82 -45.04 -17.51
C ARG A 170 -33.27 -45.48 -17.45
N GLN A 171 -34.20 -44.57 -17.24
CA GLN A 171 -35.63 -44.90 -17.24
C GLN A 171 -36.11 -45.41 -18.61
N ARG A 172 -35.59 -44.86 -19.72
CA ARG A 172 -35.88 -45.36 -21.04
C ARG A 172 -35.37 -46.76 -21.28
N GLU A 173 -34.16 -47.03 -20.87
CA GLU A 173 -33.58 -48.40 -20.96
C GLU A 173 -34.36 -49.42 -20.10
N GLU A 174 -34.71 -49.06 -18.87
CA GLU A 174 -35.56 -49.90 -18.02
C GLU A 174 -36.94 -50.18 -18.62
N ASN A 175 -37.58 -49.13 -19.16
CA ASN A 175 -38.86 -49.29 -19.84
C ASN A 175 -38.73 -50.16 -21.08
N GLN A 176 -37.67 -50.03 -21.85
CA GLN A 176 -37.42 -50.88 -23.04
C GLN A 176 -37.20 -52.35 -22.63
N ARG A 177 -36.44 -52.63 -21.57
CA ARG A 177 -36.25 -53.99 -21.02
C ARG A 177 -37.58 -54.61 -20.58
N MET A 178 -38.37 -53.86 -19.83
CA MET A 178 -39.67 -54.28 -19.36
C MET A 178 -40.64 -54.59 -20.50
N MET A 179 -40.63 -53.79 -21.57
CA MET A 179 -41.42 -54.05 -22.78
C MET A 179 -40.94 -55.30 -23.51
N GLN A 180 -39.65 -55.55 -23.58
CA GLN A 180 -39.12 -56.77 -24.19
C GLN A 180 -39.53 -58.00 -23.39
N GLU A 181 -39.42 -57.99 -22.05
CA GLU A 181 -39.86 -59.07 -21.19
C GLU A 181 -41.37 -59.35 -21.31
N LEU A 182 -42.18 -58.28 -21.39
CA LEU A 182 -43.62 -58.43 -21.63
C LEU A 182 -43.92 -59.05 -22.99
N MET A 183 -43.22 -58.67 -24.05
CA MET A 183 -43.37 -59.25 -25.37
C MET A 183 -42.94 -60.72 -25.38
N GLU A 184 -41.85 -61.10 -24.73
CA GLU A 184 -41.43 -62.51 -24.61
C GLU A 184 -42.42 -63.34 -23.80
N MET A 185 -42.92 -62.78 -22.67
CA MET A 185 -43.93 -63.45 -21.90
C MET A 185 -45.24 -63.69 -22.71
N LYS A 186 -45.65 -62.70 -23.45
CA LYS A 186 -46.83 -62.79 -24.34
C LYS A 186 -46.61 -63.87 -25.43
N ALA A 187 -45.44 -63.85 -26.08
CA ALA A 187 -45.10 -64.87 -27.07
C ALA A 187 -45.12 -66.30 -26.49
N ARG A 188 -44.60 -66.51 -25.27
CA ARG A 188 -44.64 -67.80 -24.55
C ARG A 188 -46.07 -68.24 -24.20
N LEU A 189 -46.95 -67.30 -23.86
CA LEU A 189 -48.35 -67.62 -23.58
C LEU A 189 -49.10 -68.03 -24.86
N GLU A 190 -48.90 -67.30 -26.00
CA GLU A 190 -49.47 -67.64 -27.30
C GLU A 190 -48.94 -68.98 -27.78
N GLU A 191 -47.70 -69.39 -27.50
CA GLU A 191 -47.13 -70.67 -27.86
C GLU A 191 -47.77 -71.84 -27.05
N LYS A 192 -48.02 -71.61 -25.74
CA LYS A 192 -48.71 -72.56 -24.86
C LYS A 192 -50.18 -72.73 -25.28
N GLU A 193 -50.87 -71.69 -25.77
CA GLU A 193 -52.26 -71.77 -26.20
C GLU A 193 -52.44 -72.49 -27.56
N LYS A 194 -51.38 -72.54 -28.37
CA LYS A 194 -51.35 -73.26 -29.65
C LYS A 194 -51.01 -74.71 -29.57
N THR A 195 -50.51 -75.19 -28.38
CA THR A 195 -50.26 -76.63 -28.22
C THR A 195 -51.43 -77.28 -27.52
N PRO A 196 -52.32 -78.03 -28.28
CA PRO A 196 -53.47 -78.70 -27.68
C PRO A 196 -52.92 -79.81 -26.69
N GLU A 197 -53.45 -79.83 -25.48
CA GLU A 197 -53.26 -80.98 -24.57
C GLU A 197 -53.79 -82.24 -25.24
N GLU A 198 -52.91 -83.18 -25.49
CA GLU A 198 -53.29 -84.55 -25.89
C GLU A 198 -54.04 -85.17 -24.73
N PRO A 199 -55.29 -85.69 -24.97
CA PRO A 199 -56.05 -86.28 -23.89
C PRO A 199 -55.42 -87.58 -23.33
N PRO A 200 -55.50 -87.86 -22.01
CA PRO A 200 -54.90 -89.01 -21.39
C PRO A 200 -55.52 -90.31 -21.96
N GLN A 201 -54.67 -91.10 -22.59
CA GLN A 201 -55.07 -92.47 -22.98
C GLN A 201 -55.36 -93.30 -21.73
N ALA A 202 -56.57 -93.88 -21.73
CA ALA A 202 -57.06 -94.87 -20.76
C ALA A 202 -56.32 -96.22 -20.83
#